data_446e5d4e5432e91bd0961655a2eb33a2
#
_entry.id   446e5d4e5432e91bd0961655a2eb33a2
#
_cell.length_a   1.000
_cell.length_b   1.000
_cell.length_c   1.000
_cell.angle_alpha   90.00
_cell.angle_beta   90.00
_cell.angle_gamma   90.00
#
_symmetry.space_group_name_H-M   'P 1'
#
loop_
_entity.id
_entity.type
_entity.pdbx_description
1 polymer ?
#
loop_
_entity_poly.entity_id
_entity_poly.type
_entity_poly.pdbx_seq_one_letter_code
_entity_poly.pdbx_strand_id
1 'polypeptide(L)'
;MQRLTLALPGNEDFAGRLAQAYGSDVGRVETRRFPDGESYVRLHGEPVGQIVDLICTLTHPDPQFLLLVFAADAARELGALEVNLVAPYLAYMRQDKRFHDGESVTSRTFARLVSSTFDKLLTVDPHLHRYPTLSALYTIPTTTLHAAPL
;
A
#
# COMPACT_ATOMS: atom_id res chain seq x y z
N MET A 1 -19.84 -7.55 4.19
CA MET A 1 -18.48 -7.80 4.69
C MET A 1 -17.92 -6.51 5.27
N GLN A 2 -17.46 -6.57 6.50
CA GLN A 2 -16.95 -5.37 7.17
C GLN A 2 -15.56 -4.99 6.69
N ARG A 3 -15.28 -3.69 6.76
CA ARG A 3 -14.02 -3.11 6.34
C ARG A 3 -13.37 -2.32 7.46
N LEU A 4 -12.05 -2.41 7.52
CA LEU A 4 -11.23 -1.61 8.43
C LEU A 4 -10.19 -0.86 7.61
N THR A 5 -10.20 0.47 7.74
CA THR A 5 -9.21 1.33 7.09
C THR A 5 -8.15 1.72 8.11
N LEU A 6 -6.89 1.38 7.82
CA LEU A 6 -5.76 1.66 8.72
C LEU A 6 -4.79 2.62 8.04
N ALA A 7 -4.55 3.76 8.66
CA ALA A 7 -3.64 4.78 8.15
C ALA A 7 -2.22 4.55 8.62
N LEU A 8 -1.27 4.45 7.70
CA LEU A 8 0.15 4.64 8.00
C LEU A 8 0.37 6.11 8.39
N PRO A 9 1.42 6.42 9.18
CA PRO A 9 1.67 7.80 9.61
C PRO A 9 1.66 8.79 8.46
N GLY A 10 0.97 9.91 8.63
CA GLY A 10 0.79 10.95 7.63
C GLY A 10 -0.39 10.76 6.70
N ASN A 11 -1.11 9.63 6.80
CA ASN A 11 -2.22 9.30 5.90
C ASN A 11 -3.58 9.33 6.61
N GLU A 12 -3.65 9.91 7.80
CA GLU A 12 -4.84 9.86 8.64
C GLU A 12 -6.03 10.60 8.00
N ASP A 13 -5.80 11.76 7.39
CA ASP A 13 -6.87 12.53 6.76
C ASP A 13 -7.49 11.79 5.59
N PHE A 14 -6.65 11.26 4.70
CA PHE A 14 -7.13 10.49 3.55
C PHE A 14 -7.87 9.24 4.00
N ALA A 15 -7.30 8.53 4.98
CA ALA A 15 -7.92 7.31 5.52
C ALA A 15 -9.29 7.60 6.13
N GLY A 16 -9.41 8.71 6.87
CA GLY A 16 -10.70 9.10 7.46
C GLY A 16 -11.76 9.39 6.41
N ARG A 17 -11.39 10.09 5.34
CA ARG A 17 -12.32 10.38 4.23
C ARG A 17 -12.71 9.11 3.48
N LEU A 18 -11.76 8.23 3.24
CA LEU A 18 -12.03 6.97 2.56
C LEU A 18 -12.94 6.07 3.42
N ALA A 19 -12.65 5.98 4.71
CA ALA A 19 -13.46 5.22 5.64
C ALA A 19 -14.89 5.73 5.69
N GLN A 20 -15.08 7.05 5.71
CA GLN A 20 -16.40 7.64 5.69
C GLN A 20 -17.15 7.30 4.40
N ALA A 21 -16.46 7.35 3.26
CA ALA A 21 -17.07 7.03 1.96
C ALA A 21 -17.49 5.56 1.87
N TYR A 22 -16.72 4.65 2.46
CA TYR A 22 -17.04 3.22 2.46
C TYR A 22 -17.94 2.79 3.62
N GLY A 23 -18.16 3.66 4.60
CA GLY A 23 -18.84 3.26 5.84
C GLY A 23 -18.00 2.27 6.64
N SER A 24 -16.68 2.36 6.56
CA SER A 24 -15.79 1.44 7.25
C SER A 24 -15.35 1.99 8.60
N ASP A 25 -14.91 1.09 9.50
CA ASP A 25 -14.18 1.48 10.68
C ASP A 25 -12.83 2.07 10.27
N VAL A 26 -12.30 2.95 11.11
CA VAL A 26 -11.01 3.58 10.87
C VAL A 26 -10.10 3.38 12.07
N GLY A 27 -8.85 3.06 11.80
CA GLY A 27 -7.81 2.95 12.80
C GLY A 27 -6.50 3.48 12.22
N ARG A 28 -5.42 3.13 12.86
CA ARG A 28 -4.10 3.59 12.44
C ARG A 28 -3.04 2.53 12.69
N VAL A 29 -1.92 2.68 12.01
CA VAL A 29 -0.71 1.90 12.23
C VAL A 29 0.26 2.77 13.03
N GLU A 30 0.53 2.36 14.25
CA GLU A 30 1.56 3.01 15.06
C GLU A 30 2.93 2.47 14.64
N THR A 31 3.87 3.36 14.40
CA THR A 31 5.23 2.99 14.06
C THR A 31 6.22 3.76 14.91
N ARG A 32 7.32 3.09 15.25
CA ARG A 32 8.47 3.73 15.90
C ARG A 32 9.71 2.90 15.61
N ARG A 33 10.88 3.44 15.91
CA ARG A 33 12.13 2.74 15.73
C ARG A 33 12.76 2.43 17.07
N PHE A 34 13.33 1.22 17.16
CA PHE A 34 14.21 0.86 18.26
C PHE A 34 15.55 1.59 18.12
N PRO A 35 16.37 1.65 19.19
CA PRO A 35 17.66 2.38 19.12
C PRO A 35 18.59 1.90 18.01
N ASP A 36 18.52 0.63 17.61
CA ASP A 36 19.34 0.08 16.53
C ASP A 36 18.75 0.35 15.13
N GLY A 37 17.60 1.02 15.06
CA GLY A 37 16.96 1.34 13.79
C GLY A 37 15.90 0.35 13.34
N GLU A 38 15.71 -0.76 14.04
CA GLU A 38 14.61 -1.69 13.70
C GLU A 38 13.26 -1.04 13.93
N SER A 39 12.30 -1.41 13.09
CA SER A 39 10.95 -0.84 13.15
C SER A 39 10.07 -1.61 14.11
N TYR A 40 9.23 -0.87 14.83
CA TYR A 40 8.12 -1.40 15.62
C TYR A 40 6.82 -1.00 14.93
N VAL A 41 5.89 -1.95 14.79
CA VAL A 41 4.60 -1.73 14.16
C VAL A 41 3.49 -2.30 15.04
N ARG A 42 2.47 -1.48 15.31
CA ARG A 42 1.31 -1.90 16.07
C ARG A 42 0.04 -1.40 15.40
N LEU A 43 -0.92 -2.30 15.17
CA LEU A 43 -2.22 -1.94 14.61
C LEU A 43 -3.15 -1.47 15.73
N HIS A 44 -3.82 -0.34 15.50
CA HIS A 44 -4.90 0.16 16.34
C HIS A 44 -6.21 0.03 15.57
N GLY A 45 -6.92 -1.05 15.82
CA GLY A 45 -8.14 -1.46 15.14
C GLY A 45 -8.31 -2.96 15.29
N GLU A 46 -9.43 -3.48 14.84
CA GLU A 46 -9.80 -4.88 15.00
C GLU A 46 -9.88 -5.58 13.64
N PRO A 47 -8.78 -6.23 13.18
CA PRO A 47 -8.77 -6.83 11.83
C PRO A 47 -9.61 -8.08 11.68
N VAL A 48 -9.96 -8.75 12.78
CA VAL A 48 -10.60 -10.08 12.72
C VAL A 48 -11.87 -10.05 11.89
N GLY A 49 -11.93 -10.92 10.86
CA GLY A 49 -13.11 -11.06 10.00
C GLY A 49 -13.34 -9.89 9.04
N GLN A 50 -12.38 -8.98 8.90
CA GLN A 50 -12.55 -7.79 8.09
C GLN A 50 -11.67 -7.79 6.85
N ILE A 51 -12.09 -7.02 5.84
CA ILE A 51 -11.22 -6.57 4.75
C ILE A 51 -10.44 -5.37 5.29
N VAL A 52 -9.12 -5.45 5.28
CA VAL A 52 -8.25 -4.39 5.79
C VAL A 52 -7.64 -3.64 4.63
N ASP A 53 -7.83 -2.33 4.60
CA ASP A 53 -7.18 -1.43 3.64
C ASP A 53 -6.09 -0.66 4.37
N LEU A 54 -4.84 -0.86 3.99
CA LEU A 54 -3.71 -0.10 4.50
C LEU A 54 -3.48 1.11 3.60
N ILE A 55 -3.52 2.30 4.19
CA ILE A 55 -3.41 3.55 3.44
C ILE A 55 -2.00 4.11 3.60
N CYS A 56 -1.27 4.22 2.50
CA CYS A 56 0.09 4.73 2.51
C CYS A 56 0.45 5.44 1.21
N THR A 57 0.65 6.75 1.27
CA THR A 57 1.25 7.50 0.18
C THR A 57 2.75 7.20 0.18
N LEU A 58 3.24 6.59 -0.91
CA LEU A 58 4.61 6.06 -0.98
C LEU A 58 5.61 7.13 -1.42
N THR A 59 5.67 8.24 -0.68
CA THR A 59 6.59 9.35 -0.97
C THR A 59 8.04 9.04 -0.58
N HIS A 60 8.23 8.15 0.38
CA HIS A 60 9.54 7.66 0.82
C HIS A 60 9.45 6.13 0.90
N PRO A 61 9.43 5.45 -0.26
CA PRO A 61 8.99 4.05 -0.31
C PRO A 61 9.91 3.08 0.42
N ASP A 62 11.21 3.32 0.43
CA ASP A 62 12.14 2.35 1.01
C ASP A 62 11.87 2.12 2.50
N PRO A 63 11.84 3.15 3.37
CA PRO A 63 11.49 2.92 4.76
C PRO A 63 10.01 2.57 4.97
N GLN A 64 9.12 3.00 4.10
CA GLN A 64 7.68 2.74 4.25
C GLN A 64 7.31 1.31 3.88
N PHE A 65 7.99 0.71 2.90
CA PHE A 65 7.57 -0.59 2.39
C PHE A 65 7.68 -1.69 3.44
N LEU A 66 8.75 -1.72 4.21
CA LEU A 66 8.90 -2.73 5.25
C LEU A 66 7.84 -2.57 6.34
N LEU A 67 7.47 -1.32 6.68
CA LEU A 67 6.35 -1.07 7.59
C LEU A 67 5.05 -1.65 7.07
N LEU A 68 4.82 -1.52 5.76
CA LEU A 68 3.63 -2.10 5.10
C LEU A 68 3.63 -3.62 5.17
N VAL A 69 4.77 -4.26 4.94
CA VAL A 69 4.89 -5.72 5.04
C VAL A 69 4.56 -6.18 6.46
N PHE A 70 5.13 -5.52 7.46
CA PHE A 70 4.85 -5.86 8.86
C PHE A 70 3.39 -5.65 9.22
N ALA A 71 2.80 -4.54 8.77
CA ALA A 71 1.39 -4.24 9.05
C ALA A 71 0.46 -5.25 8.37
N ALA A 72 0.74 -5.62 7.12
CA ALA A 72 -0.07 -6.58 6.38
C ALA A 72 -0.02 -7.96 7.04
N ASP A 73 1.17 -8.39 7.44
CA ASP A 73 1.35 -9.68 8.11
C ASP A 73 0.65 -9.70 9.46
N ALA A 74 0.79 -8.62 10.24
CA ALA A 74 0.08 -8.50 11.52
C ALA A 74 -1.44 -8.56 11.33
N ALA A 75 -1.97 -7.88 10.33
CA ALA A 75 -3.41 -7.90 10.04
C ALA A 75 -3.89 -9.31 9.74
N ARG A 76 -3.13 -10.08 8.94
CA ARG A 76 -3.48 -11.47 8.63
C ARG A 76 -3.41 -12.36 9.85
N GLU A 77 -2.36 -12.24 10.66
CA GLU A 77 -2.23 -13.02 11.88
C GLU A 77 -3.36 -12.74 12.86
N LEU A 78 -3.88 -11.51 12.86
CA LEU A 78 -4.99 -11.09 13.70
C LEU A 78 -6.36 -11.38 13.10
N GLY A 79 -6.41 -12.09 11.98
CA GLY A 79 -7.66 -12.62 11.43
C GLY A 79 -8.29 -11.83 10.31
N ALA A 80 -7.55 -10.92 9.65
CA ALA A 80 -8.06 -10.24 8.46
C ALA A 80 -8.36 -11.25 7.35
N LEU A 81 -9.47 -11.06 6.65
CA LEU A 81 -9.85 -11.90 5.52
C LEU A 81 -9.11 -11.51 4.24
N GLU A 82 -8.80 -10.24 4.11
CA GLU A 82 -8.15 -9.68 2.93
C GLU A 82 -7.37 -8.45 3.38
N VAL A 83 -6.18 -8.23 2.81
CA VAL A 83 -5.36 -7.05 3.11
C VAL A 83 -4.98 -6.38 1.81
N ASN A 84 -5.38 -5.13 1.66
CA ASN A 84 -5.17 -4.34 0.44
C ASN A 84 -4.26 -3.15 0.71
N LEU A 85 -3.58 -2.71 -0.32
CA LEU A 85 -2.82 -1.47 -0.31
C LEU A 85 -3.60 -0.40 -1.05
N VAL A 86 -3.83 0.72 -0.38
CA VAL A 86 -4.34 1.94 -1.00
C VAL A 86 -3.19 2.95 -0.98
N ALA A 87 -2.58 3.17 -2.12
CA ALA A 87 -1.44 4.06 -2.28
C ALA A 87 -1.86 5.26 -3.14
N PRO A 88 -2.27 6.39 -2.53
CA PRO A 88 -2.62 7.57 -3.31
C PRO A 88 -1.50 8.02 -4.23
N TYR A 89 -0.24 7.80 -3.84
CA TYR A 89 0.92 7.91 -4.72
C TYR A 89 1.65 6.57 -4.72
N LEU A 90 1.84 6.02 -5.93
CA LEU A 90 2.52 4.74 -6.13
C LEU A 90 3.96 4.99 -6.57
N ALA A 91 4.90 4.42 -5.83
CA ALA A 91 6.33 4.55 -6.08
C ALA A 91 6.84 3.55 -7.10
N TYR A 92 8.08 3.75 -7.53
CA TYR A 92 8.83 2.84 -8.39
C TYR A 92 8.14 2.56 -9.74
N MET A 93 7.76 3.65 -10.42
CA MET A 93 7.21 3.57 -11.77
C MET A 93 8.15 4.15 -12.84
N ARG A 94 9.31 4.70 -12.43
CA ARG A 94 10.23 5.39 -13.34
C ARG A 94 11.18 4.45 -14.07
N GLN A 95 11.76 3.47 -13.35
CA GLN A 95 12.76 2.56 -13.90
C GLN A 95 12.05 1.33 -14.47
N ASP A 96 11.53 1.47 -15.69
CA ASP A 96 10.75 0.45 -16.36
C ASP A 96 11.56 -0.38 -17.37
N LYS A 97 12.84 -0.06 -17.52
CA LYS A 97 13.81 -0.84 -18.33
C LYS A 97 15.22 -0.56 -17.83
N ARG A 98 16.18 -1.34 -18.34
CA ARG A 98 17.60 -1.03 -18.13
C ARG A 98 18.03 0.00 -19.16
N PHE A 99 18.44 1.17 -18.68
CA PHE A 99 19.01 2.23 -19.54
C PHE A 99 20.51 2.00 -19.72
N HIS A 100 21.16 1.38 -18.74
CA HIS A 100 22.56 0.98 -18.77
C HIS A 100 22.70 -0.45 -18.27
N ASP A 101 23.75 -1.14 -18.73
CA ASP A 101 24.01 -2.51 -18.28
C ASP A 101 24.16 -2.59 -16.77
N GLY A 102 23.59 -3.62 -16.19
CA GLY A 102 23.67 -3.85 -14.74
C GLY A 102 22.64 -3.12 -13.92
N GLU A 103 21.82 -2.24 -14.49
CA GLU A 103 20.78 -1.56 -13.75
C GLU A 103 19.65 -2.50 -13.35
N SER A 104 19.05 -2.21 -12.19
CA SER A 104 17.84 -2.87 -11.74
C SER A 104 16.62 -2.27 -12.44
N VAL A 105 15.65 -3.11 -12.80
CA VAL A 105 14.34 -2.63 -13.25
C VAL A 105 13.44 -2.61 -12.03
N THR A 106 13.55 -1.53 -11.25
CA THR A 106 12.94 -1.44 -9.93
C THR A 106 11.42 -1.49 -9.95
N SER A 107 10.79 -1.03 -11.04
CA SER A 107 9.34 -1.11 -11.15
C SER A 107 8.83 -2.56 -11.14
N ARG A 108 9.53 -3.48 -11.79
CA ARG A 108 9.16 -4.90 -11.80
C ARG A 108 9.36 -5.55 -10.44
N THR A 109 10.50 -5.27 -9.81
CA THR A 109 10.82 -5.84 -8.50
C THR A 109 9.85 -5.35 -7.44
N PHE A 110 9.58 -4.05 -7.43
CA PHE A 110 8.65 -3.46 -6.45
C PHE A 110 7.23 -4.01 -6.66
N ALA A 111 6.78 -4.11 -7.90
CA ALA A 111 5.47 -4.67 -8.22
C ALA A 111 5.33 -6.12 -7.73
N ARG A 112 6.39 -6.92 -7.87
CA ARG A 112 6.40 -8.30 -7.38
C ARG A 112 6.30 -8.34 -5.85
N LEU A 113 7.02 -7.45 -5.17
CA LEU A 113 6.98 -7.38 -3.71
C LEU A 113 5.60 -6.95 -3.20
N VAL A 114 5.01 -5.93 -3.82
CA VAL A 114 3.64 -5.49 -3.47
C VAL A 114 2.64 -6.60 -3.76
N SER A 115 2.74 -7.24 -4.92
CA SER A 115 1.83 -8.33 -5.31
C SER A 115 1.92 -9.53 -4.38
N SER A 116 3.10 -9.80 -3.81
CA SER A 116 3.25 -10.90 -2.84
C SER A 116 2.80 -10.53 -1.42
N THR A 117 2.66 -9.24 -1.14
CA THR A 117 2.29 -8.75 0.20
C THR A 117 0.79 -8.49 0.32
N PHE A 118 0.15 -7.99 -0.73
CA PHE A 118 -1.23 -7.54 -0.71
C PHE A 118 -2.12 -8.35 -1.64
N ASP A 119 -3.43 -8.32 -1.35
CA ASP A 119 -4.43 -8.99 -2.17
C ASP A 119 -4.90 -8.10 -3.33
N LYS A 120 -4.96 -6.79 -3.11
CA LYS A 120 -5.35 -5.81 -4.13
C LYS A 120 -4.58 -4.52 -3.95
N LEU A 121 -4.46 -3.75 -5.03
CA LEU A 121 -3.84 -2.44 -5.04
C LEU A 121 -4.81 -1.42 -5.62
N LEU A 122 -4.99 -0.30 -4.91
CA LEU A 122 -5.70 0.88 -5.41
C LEU A 122 -4.75 2.06 -5.39
N THR A 123 -4.66 2.79 -6.49
CA THR A 123 -3.81 3.98 -6.61
C THR A 123 -4.50 5.05 -7.43
N VAL A 124 -3.89 6.26 -7.47
CA VAL A 124 -4.43 7.42 -8.17
C VAL A 124 -3.41 7.88 -9.20
N ASP A 125 -3.83 8.04 -10.44
CA ASP A 125 -3.02 8.58 -11.56
C ASP A 125 -1.57 8.10 -11.59
N PRO A 126 -1.31 6.77 -11.70
CA PRO A 126 0.06 6.27 -11.70
C PRO A 126 0.78 6.67 -12.99
N HIS A 127 2.10 6.88 -12.89
CA HIS A 127 2.95 7.11 -14.06
C HIS A 127 3.25 5.78 -14.74
N LEU A 128 2.50 5.48 -15.79
CA LEU A 128 2.59 4.17 -16.45
C LEU A 128 3.75 4.06 -17.44
N HIS A 129 4.19 5.16 -18.03
CA HIS A 129 5.27 5.21 -19.02
C HIS A 129 5.08 4.17 -20.13
N ARG A 130 5.89 3.07 -20.10
CA ARG A 130 5.86 2.00 -21.11
C ARG A 130 4.83 0.93 -20.84
N TYR A 131 4.17 0.96 -19.67
CA TYR A 131 3.14 -0.02 -19.36
C TYR A 131 1.77 0.49 -19.78
N PRO A 132 0.97 -0.30 -20.53
CA PRO A 132 -0.37 0.15 -20.92
C PRO A 132 -1.32 0.27 -19.72
N THR A 133 -1.16 -0.60 -18.73
CA THR A 133 -1.95 -0.60 -17.50
C THR A 133 -1.08 -1.13 -16.36
N LEU A 134 -1.53 -0.94 -15.12
CA LEU A 134 -0.86 -1.53 -13.96
C LEU A 134 -0.90 -3.06 -13.99
N SER A 135 -1.93 -3.66 -14.58
CA SER A 135 -2.04 -5.11 -14.66
C SER A 135 -0.97 -5.76 -15.55
N ALA A 136 -0.29 -4.97 -16.38
CA ALA A 136 0.87 -5.46 -17.12
C ALA A 136 2.08 -5.68 -16.21
N LEU A 137 2.06 -5.11 -15.02
CA LEU A 137 3.19 -5.10 -14.08
C LEU A 137 2.85 -5.84 -12.79
N TYR A 138 1.67 -5.60 -12.23
CA TYR A 138 1.21 -6.19 -10.98
C TYR A 138 0.40 -7.46 -11.24
N THR A 139 0.60 -8.49 -10.43
CA THR A 139 -0.10 -9.78 -10.58
C THR A 139 -1.36 -9.87 -9.73
N ILE A 140 -1.61 -8.88 -8.87
CA ILE A 140 -2.85 -8.77 -8.09
C ILE A 140 -3.83 -7.83 -8.80
N PRO A 141 -5.13 -7.91 -8.48
CA PRO A 141 -6.10 -6.93 -9.00
C PRO A 141 -5.70 -5.51 -8.67
N THR A 142 -5.76 -4.62 -9.64
CA THR A 142 -5.42 -3.21 -9.48
C THR A 142 -6.60 -2.34 -9.87
N THR A 143 -6.81 -1.27 -9.11
CA THR A 143 -7.80 -0.24 -9.41
C THR A 143 -7.09 1.09 -9.51
N THR A 144 -7.27 1.79 -10.61
CA THR A 144 -6.71 3.12 -10.83
C THR A 144 -7.84 4.13 -10.78
N LEU A 145 -7.72 5.11 -9.90
CA LEU A 145 -8.60 6.27 -9.85
C LEU A 145 -7.92 7.44 -10.52
N HIS A 146 -8.71 8.28 -11.18
CA HIS A 146 -8.22 9.49 -11.78
C HIS A 146 -8.68 10.68 -10.96
N ALA A 147 -7.71 11.51 -10.54
CA ALA A 147 -7.99 12.76 -9.84
C ALA A 147 -8.36 13.86 -10.85
N ALA A 148 -9.19 13.52 -11.83
CA ALA A 148 -9.60 14.47 -12.84
C ALA A 148 -10.19 15.72 -12.16
N PRO A 149 -9.94 16.90 -12.71
CA PRO A 149 -10.53 18.10 -12.14
C PRO A 149 -12.05 17.96 -12.16
N LEU A 150 -12.59 17.99 -11.01
CA LEU A 150 -14.03 17.97 -10.83
C LEU A 150 -14.59 19.34 -11.09
#